data_9f4bd9f49aa1f7be205977f2aba5eded
#
_entry.id   9f4bd9f49aa1f7be205977f2aba5eded
#
_cell.length_a   1.000
_cell.length_b   1.000
_cell.length_c   1.000
_cell.angle_alpha   90.00
_cell.angle_beta   90.00
_cell.angle_gamma   90.00
#
_symmetry.space_group_name_H-M   'P 1'
#
loop_
_entity.id
_entity.type
_entity.pdbx_description
1 polymer ?
#
loop_
_entity_poly.entity_id
_entity_poly.type
_entity_poly.pdbx_seq_one_letter_code
_entity_poly.pdbx_strand_id
1 'polypeptide(L)'
;MLIFLHFGAKIDKKLFELIPEGEDYEMSGHSKWHNIQKTKGAQDAKRAAAFTKIAKEMIVAVKEGGGATDPAYNSRLATVITKAKAANMPNDNIKRVLEKAASAGNGESYESITYEGYGPGGVAVIVEAMTDNRNRTAGSVRHHFDKYGGNLGANGCVSWSFDRKGVLVVDNEDGDLDEDTVMMDAMDSGADDFEAEEDCFTVYTSPDDFNAVADALTAKGYNFASAQIEMVPQNYVKLSAEDAEKMEKMLDLFDDDDDVQNTWHNWDQE
;
A
#
# COMPACT_ATOMS: atom_id res chain seq x y z
N MET A 1 7.23 67.93 -0.89
CA MET A 1 8.45 67.64 -1.68
C MET A 1 9.00 66.32 -1.23
N LEU A 2 8.48 65.21 -1.82
CA LEU A 2 8.84 63.85 -1.49
C LEU A 2 9.92 63.37 -2.44
N ILE A 3 11.05 62.98 -1.90
CA ILE A 3 12.18 62.39 -2.64
C ILE A 3 11.99 60.86 -2.60
N PHE A 4 11.69 60.27 -3.75
CA PHE A 4 11.72 58.83 -3.98
C PHE A 4 13.16 58.37 -4.22
N LEU A 5 13.74 57.62 -3.30
CA LEU A 5 15.00 56.91 -3.50
C LEU A 5 14.71 55.52 -4.09
N HIS A 6 15.08 55.38 -5.37
CA HIS A 6 15.12 54.09 -6.08
C HIS A 6 16.40 53.36 -5.67
N PHE A 7 16.26 52.25 -4.91
CA PHE A 7 17.35 51.31 -4.71
C PHE A 7 17.15 50.14 -5.69
N GLY A 8 17.79 50.25 -6.85
CA GLY A 8 17.91 49.16 -7.81
C GLY A 8 19.08 48.25 -7.43
N ALA A 9 18.84 47.19 -6.70
CA ALA A 9 19.81 46.11 -6.52
C ALA A 9 19.82 45.24 -7.77
N LYS A 10 20.89 45.31 -8.58
CA LYS A 10 21.18 44.31 -9.61
C LYS A 10 21.54 43.00 -8.92
N ILE A 11 20.62 42.03 -8.99
CA ILE A 11 20.91 40.68 -8.58
C ILE A 11 21.82 40.04 -9.64
N ASP A 12 23.04 39.69 -9.21
CA ASP A 12 24.07 39.10 -10.04
C ASP A 12 23.63 37.71 -10.54
N LYS A 13 23.49 37.55 -11.85
CA LYS A 13 23.08 36.34 -12.52
C LYS A 13 23.98 35.11 -12.24
N LYS A 14 25.15 35.33 -11.64
CA LYS A 14 26.10 34.25 -11.28
C LYS A 14 25.76 33.47 -10.00
N LEU A 15 24.77 33.92 -9.21
CA LEU A 15 24.36 33.24 -7.99
C LEU A 15 23.32 32.14 -8.26
N PHE A 16 22.77 32.08 -9.48
CA PHE A 16 21.77 31.10 -9.88
C PHE A 16 22.36 29.80 -10.49
N GLU A 17 23.69 29.78 -10.73
CA GLU A 17 24.39 28.62 -11.31
C GLU A 17 24.97 27.62 -10.27
N LEU A 18 24.64 27.76 -8.99
CA LEU A 18 25.14 26.92 -7.89
C LEU A 18 24.04 26.16 -7.14
N ILE A 19 22.84 26.12 -7.66
CA ILE A 19 21.85 25.13 -7.24
C ILE A 19 22.02 23.95 -8.18
N PRO A 20 22.45 22.76 -7.73
CA PRO A 20 22.35 21.58 -8.57
C PRO A 20 20.87 21.46 -8.94
N GLU A 21 20.60 21.36 -10.24
CA GLU A 21 19.28 20.98 -10.74
C GLU A 21 18.89 19.77 -9.92
N GLY A 22 17.78 19.88 -9.19
CA GLY A 22 17.24 18.76 -8.43
C GLY A 22 17.09 17.63 -9.42
N GLU A 23 17.67 16.50 -9.11
CA GLU A 23 17.31 15.26 -9.76
C GLU A 23 15.79 15.19 -9.63
N ASP A 24 15.09 15.25 -10.76
CA ASP A 24 13.68 14.93 -10.82
C ASP A 24 13.56 13.51 -10.23
N TYR A 25 13.10 13.42 -9.00
CA TYR A 25 12.60 12.19 -8.44
C TYR A 25 11.31 11.87 -9.20
N GLU A 26 11.45 11.32 -10.41
CA GLU A 26 10.36 10.55 -11.00
C GLU A 26 10.15 9.34 -10.10
N MET A 27 9.22 9.46 -9.19
CA MET A 27 8.83 8.36 -8.32
C MET A 27 8.04 7.33 -9.12
N SER A 28 8.39 6.05 -8.94
CA SER A 28 8.02 4.88 -9.70
C SER A 28 6.51 4.54 -9.65
N GLY A 29 5.69 5.40 -10.25
CA GLY A 29 4.25 5.22 -10.32
C GLY A 29 3.82 4.08 -11.23
N HIS A 30 4.47 3.92 -12.37
CA HIS A 30 4.14 2.87 -13.35
C HIS A 30 4.18 1.45 -12.77
N SER A 31 5.05 1.18 -11.80
CA SER A 31 5.13 -0.13 -11.16
C SER A 31 3.91 -0.42 -10.29
N LYS A 32 3.33 0.59 -9.64
CA LYS A 32 2.18 0.43 -8.75
C LYS A 32 0.90 0.15 -9.56
N TRP A 33 0.63 0.93 -10.60
CA TRP A 33 -0.50 0.72 -11.49
C TRP A 33 -0.40 -0.63 -12.23
N HIS A 34 0.80 -0.99 -12.73
CA HIS A 34 1.03 -2.27 -13.37
C HIS A 34 0.73 -3.45 -12.43
N ASN A 35 1.13 -3.38 -11.18
CA ASN A 35 0.85 -4.41 -10.17
C ASN A 35 -0.65 -4.50 -9.86
N ILE A 36 -1.34 -3.36 -9.78
CA ILE A 36 -2.80 -3.31 -9.59
C ILE A 36 -3.52 -3.89 -10.82
N GLN A 37 -3.13 -3.55 -12.04
CA GLN A 37 -3.69 -4.10 -13.27
C GLN A 37 -3.47 -5.61 -13.39
N LYS A 38 -2.28 -6.09 -13.02
CA LYS A 38 -1.97 -7.52 -13.00
C LYS A 38 -2.92 -8.30 -12.08
N THR A 39 -3.37 -7.66 -11.00
CA THR A 39 -4.36 -8.21 -10.07
C THR A 39 -5.79 -8.02 -10.58
N LYS A 40 -6.13 -6.86 -11.20
CA LYS A 40 -7.45 -6.52 -11.74
C LYS A 40 -7.82 -7.39 -12.97
N GLY A 41 -6.82 -7.72 -13.83
CA GLY A 41 -6.97 -8.60 -14.99
C GLY A 41 -6.89 -10.10 -14.70
N ALA A 42 -6.67 -10.48 -13.45
CA ALA A 42 -6.47 -11.86 -13.06
C ALA A 42 -7.79 -12.66 -13.07
N GLN A 43 -7.68 -13.90 -13.59
CA GLN A 43 -8.75 -14.87 -13.64
C GLN A 43 -9.48 -15.03 -12.31
N ASP A 44 -10.73 -15.54 -12.34
CA ASP A 44 -11.61 -15.70 -11.17
C ASP A 44 -10.95 -16.37 -9.95
N ALA A 45 -9.95 -17.23 -10.16
CA ALA A 45 -9.18 -17.90 -9.09
C ALA A 45 -8.35 -16.91 -8.26
N LYS A 46 -7.65 -15.96 -8.89
CA LYS A 46 -6.86 -14.92 -8.17
C LYS A 46 -7.78 -13.96 -7.41
N ARG A 47 -8.92 -13.61 -8.00
CA ARG A 47 -9.95 -12.80 -7.32
C ARG A 47 -10.52 -13.50 -6.11
N ALA A 48 -10.78 -14.82 -6.20
CA ALA A 48 -11.26 -15.62 -5.09
C ALA A 48 -10.20 -15.70 -3.96
N ALA A 49 -8.92 -15.88 -4.30
CA ALA A 49 -7.81 -15.85 -3.33
C ALA A 49 -7.72 -14.50 -2.61
N ALA A 50 -7.79 -13.37 -3.35
CA ALA A 50 -7.81 -12.03 -2.77
C ALA A 50 -8.98 -11.83 -1.80
N PHE A 51 -10.19 -12.28 -2.17
CA PHE A 51 -11.34 -12.22 -1.27
C PHE A 51 -11.17 -13.08 -0.02
N THR A 52 -10.48 -14.23 -0.13
CA THR A 52 -10.17 -15.08 1.03
C THR A 52 -9.19 -14.38 1.98
N LYS A 53 -8.15 -13.73 1.45
CA LYS A 53 -7.19 -12.94 2.23
C LYS A 53 -7.92 -11.80 2.97
N ILE A 54 -8.70 -10.99 2.27
CA ILE A 54 -9.50 -9.89 2.86
C ILE A 54 -10.49 -10.43 3.92
N ALA A 55 -11.12 -11.58 3.69
CA ALA A 55 -12.01 -12.18 4.68
C ALA A 55 -11.29 -12.57 5.97
N LYS A 56 -10.05 -13.11 5.89
CA LYS A 56 -9.21 -13.36 7.06
C LYS A 56 -8.90 -12.06 7.81
N GLU A 57 -8.53 -10.99 7.10
CA GLU A 57 -8.28 -9.67 7.69
C GLU A 57 -9.51 -9.15 8.44
N MET A 58 -10.71 -9.28 7.86
CA MET A 58 -11.97 -8.86 8.52
C MET A 58 -12.23 -9.64 9.80
N ILE A 59 -12.01 -10.97 9.80
CA ILE A 59 -12.19 -11.82 10.99
C ILE A 59 -11.23 -11.40 12.10
N VAL A 60 -9.96 -11.14 11.77
CA VAL A 60 -8.95 -10.67 12.73
C VAL A 60 -9.31 -9.28 13.26
N ALA A 61 -9.74 -8.36 12.39
CA ALA A 61 -10.16 -7.01 12.78
C ALA A 61 -11.34 -7.03 13.76
N VAL A 62 -12.33 -7.88 13.53
CA VAL A 62 -13.47 -8.07 14.45
C VAL A 62 -13.00 -8.63 15.79
N LYS A 63 -12.12 -9.64 15.78
CA LYS A 63 -11.59 -10.26 17.01
C LYS A 63 -10.80 -9.26 17.86
N GLU A 64 -9.87 -8.51 17.24
CA GLU A 64 -9.05 -7.52 17.92
C GLU A 64 -9.87 -6.30 18.39
N GLY A 65 -10.94 -5.97 17.67
CA GLY A 65 -11.92 -4.97 18.06
C GLY A 65 -12.92 -5.45 19.13
N GLY A 66 -12.62 -6.55 19.85
CA GLY A 66 -13.47 -7.06 20.92
C GLY A 66 -14.81 -7.63 20.45
N GLY A 67 -14.91 -8.07 19.19
CA GLY A 67 -16.13 -8.60 18.57
C GLY A 67 -17.01 -7.54 17.89
N ALA A 68 -16.56 -6.29 17.81
CA ALA A 68 -17.29 -5.23 17.15
C ALA A 68 -17.31 -5.44 15.62
N THR A 69 -18.51 -5.70 15.10
CA THR A 69 -18.77 -5.91 13.66
C THR A 69 -19.25 -4.64 12.94
N ASP A 70 -19.49 -3.57 13.68
CA ASP A 70 -19.85 -2.27 13.13
C ASP A 70 -18.57 -1.44 12.89
N PRO A 71 -18.26 -1.04 11.65
CA PRO A 71 -17.08 -0.25 11.34
C PRO A 71 -17.05 1.11 12.04
N ALA A 72 -18.18 1.67 12.46
CA ALA A 72 -18.25 2.90 13.24
C ALA A 72 -17.56 2.79 14.62
N TYR A 73 -17.46 1.58 15.15
CA TYR A 73 -16.85 1.28 16.45
C TYR A 73 -15.55 0.47 16.34
N ASN A 74 -15.09 0.19 15.11
CA ASN A 74 -13.90 -0.60 14.84
C ASN A 74 -13.15 -0.01 13.63
N SER A 75 -12.22 0.90 13.87
CA SER A 75 -11.47 1.61 12.82
C SER A 75 -10.65 0.65 11.93
N ARG A 76 -10.07 -0.43 12.52
CA ARG A 76 -9.37 -1.44 11.74
C ARG A 76 -10.33 -2.16 10.79
N LEU A 77 -11.52 -2.52 11.25
CA LEU A 77 -12.54 -3.12 10.38
C LEU A 77 -12.99 -2.15 9.28
N ALA A 78 -13.16 -0.85 9.61
CA ALA A 78 -13.48 0.17 8.61
C ALA A 78 -12.43 0.20 7.48
N THR A 79 -11.14 0.21 7.82
CA THR A 79 -10.04 0.14 6.85
C THR A 79 -10.11 -1.10 5.97
N VAL A 80 -10.35 -2.28 6.56
CA VAL A 80 -10.46 -3.53 5.78
C VAL A 80 -11.69 -3.55 4.88
N ILE A 81 -12.81 -2.94 5.31
CA ILE A 81 -14.01 -2.79 4.46
C ILE A 81 -13.74 -1.84 3.29
N THR A 82 -12.99 -0.76 3.49
CA THR A 82 -12.57 0.14 2.40
C THR A 82 -11.71 -0.62 1.38
N LYS A 83 -10.72 -1.39 1.83
CA LYS A 83 -9.92 -2.30 0.99
C LYS A 83 -10.80 -3.31 0.23
N ALA A 84 -11.78 -3.91 0.90
CA ALA A 84 -12.69 -4.88 0.28
C ALA A 84 -13.54 -4.26 -0.84
N LYS A 85 -14.02 -3.04 -0.64
CA LYS A 85 -14.79 -2.29 -1.64
C LYS A 85 -13.92 -1.92 -2.85
N ALA A 86 -12.70 -1.43 -2.64
CA ALA A 86 -11.74 -1.14 -3.70
C ALA A 86 -11.40 -2.41 -4.53
N ALA A 87 -11.31 -3.57 -3.87
CA ALA A 87 -11.14 -4.87 -4.53
C ALA A 87 -12.42 -5.38 -5.22
N ASN A 88 -13.52 -4.60 -5.26
CA ASN A 88 -14.82 -4.99 -5.80
C ASN A 88 -15.42 -6.23 -5.13
N MET A 89 -15.19 -6.43 -3.84
CA MET A 89 -15.84 -7.50 -3.08
C MET A 89 -17.34 -7.20 -2.92
N PRO A 90 -18.24 -8.13 -3.30
CA PRO A 90 -19.68 -7.91 -3.17
C PRO A 90 -20.10 -7.66 -1.71
N ASN A 91 -21.02 -6.72 -1.49
CA ASN A 91 -21.53 -6.39 -0.16
C ASN A 91 -22.10 -7.60 0.58
N ASP A 92 -22.74 -8.55 -0.13
CA ASP A 92 -23.26 -9.79 0.46
C ASP A 92 -22.14 -10.69 0.99
N ASN A 93 -20.95 -10.68 0.35
CA ASN A 93 -19.79 -11.41 0.84
C ASN A 93 -19.24 -10.76 2.11
N ILE A 94 -19.10 -9.42 2.12
CA ILE A 94 -18.69 -8.66 3.29
C ILE A 94 -19.63 -8.99 4.47
N LYS A 95 -20.94 -8.88 4.28
CA LYS A 95 -21.94 -9.17 5.31
C LYS A 95 -21.82 -10.59 5.84
N ARG A 96 -21.69 -11.58 4.96
CA ARG A 96 -21.53 -13.00 5.34
C ARG A 96 -20.27 -13.23 6.18
N VAL A 97 -19.15 -12.59 5.86
CA VAL A 97 -17.91 -12.67 6.64
C VAL A 97 -18.10 -12.07 8.02
N LEU A 98 -18.75 -10.91 8.13
CA LEU A 98 -19.04 -10.28 9.42
C LEU A 98 -19.98 -11.13 10.29
N GLU A 99 -21.02 -11.73 9.72
CA GLU A 99 -21.92 -12.67 10.41
C GLU A 99 -21.15 -13.91 10.92
N LYS A 100 -20.23 -14.44 10.09
CA LYS A 100 -19.35 -15.55 10.48
C LYS A 100 -18.43 -15.12 11.63
N ALA A 101 -17.79 -13.95 11.53
CA ALA A 101 -16.91 -13.42 12.57
C ALA A 101 -17.63 -13.20 13.91
N ALA A 102 -18.86 -12.68 13.87
CA ALA A 102 -19.70 -12.50 15.06
C ALA A 102 -20.09 -13.81 15.74
N SER A 103 -20.31 -14.87 14.96
CA SER A 103 -20.74 -16.19 15.45
C SER A 103 -19.58 -17.12 15.82
N ALA A 104 -18.38 -16.85 15.32
CA ALA A 104 -17.18 -17.64 15.58
C ALA A 104 -16.58 -17.33 16.95
N GLY A 105 -17.28 -17.62 18.02
CA GLY A 105 -16.65 -17.67 19.34
C GLY A 105 -15.43 -18.59 19.27
N ASN A 106 -14.26 -18.15 19.69
CA ASN A 106 -12.97 -18.87 19.89
C ASN A 106 -12.51 -19.98 18.90
N GLY A 107 -13.18 -20.21 17.76
CA GLY A 107 -12.96 -21.39 16.92
C GLY A 107 -11.77 -21.30 15.96
N GLU A 108 -11.65 -20.24 15.16
CA GLU A 108 -10.52 -20.04 14.26
C GLU A 108 -9.67 -18.86 14.81
N SER A 109 -8.52 -19.15 15.35
CA SER A 109 -7.63 -18.17 15.97
C SER A 109 -6.51 -17.78 15.01
N TYR A 110 -6.82 -16.93 14.02
CA TYR A 110 -5.76 -16.29 13.26
C TYR A 110 -5.02 -15.27 14.11
N GLU A 111 -3.70 -15.20 13.94
CA GLU A 111 -2.84 -14.14 14.46
C GLU A 111 -2.13 -13.43 13.29
N SER A 112 -1.93 -12.13 13.43
CA SER A 112 -1.17 -11.32 12.49
C SER A 112 0.31 -11.35 12.90
N ILE A 113 1.20 -11.63 11.94
CA ILE A 113 2.65 -11.71 12.15
C ILE A 113 3.33 -10.95 11.03
N THR A 114 4.31 -10.10 11.39
CA THR A 114 5.17 -9.44 10.42
C THR A 114 6.53 -10.13 10.38
N TYR A 115 7.00 -10.44 9.20
CA TYR A 115 8.34 -10.94 8.92
C TYR A 115 9.11 -9.90 8.13
N GLU A 116 10.39 -9.78 8.41
CA GLU A 116 11.27 -8.82 7.78
C GLU A 116 12.53 -9.52 7.27
N GLY A 117 13.03 -9.09 6.12
CA GLY A 117 14.22 -9.69 5.54
C GLY A 117 14.75 -8.92 4.34
N TYR A 118 15.77 -9.50 3.73
CA TYR A 118 16.37 -8.98 2.51
C TYR A 118 16.18 -9.99 1.38
N GLY A 119 15.66 -9.52 0.26
CA GLY A 119 15.59 -10.26 -0.99
C GLY A 119 16.89 -10.20 -1.79
N PRO A 120 16.90 -10.77 -3.02
CA PRO A 120 17.99 -10.65 -3.97
C PRO A 120 18.46 -9.20 -4.13
N GLY A 121 19.79 -9.00 -4.30
CA GLY A 121 20.35 -7.67 -4.48
C GLY A 121 20.25 -6.73 -3.28
N GLY A 122 19.81 -7.23 -2.12
CA GLY A 122 19.69 -6.45 -0.88
C GLY A 122 18.41 -5.64 -0.77
N VAL A 123 17.40 -5.94 -1.57
CA VAL A 123 16.06 -5.35 -1.46
C VAL A 123 15.47 -5.64 -0.09
N ALA A 124 15.05 -4.60 0.62
CA ALA A 124 14.33 -4.73 1.88
C ALA A 124 12.90 -5.25 1.62
N VAL A 125 12.48 -6.25 2.38
CA VAL A 125 11.15 -6.88 2.21
C VAL A 125 10.46 -7.02 3.55
N ILE A 126 9.21 -6.57 3.61
CA ILE A 126 8.30 -6.79 4.74
C ILE A 126 7.17 -7.70 4.26
N VAL A 127 6.89 -8.77 5.01
CA VAL A 127 5.82 -9.72 4.73
C VAL A 127 4.87 -9.73 5.92
N GLU A 128 3.62 -9.36 5.68
CA GLU A 128 2.55 -9.50 6.65
C GLU A 128 1.80 -10.80 6.40
N ALA A 129 1.67 -11.63 7.43
CA ALA A 129 0.98 -12.90 7.36
C ALA A 129 -0.11 -13.00 8.42
N MET A 130 -1.20 -13.72 8.09
CA MET A 130 -2.26 -14.10 9.01
C MET A 130 -2.41 -15.60 9.02
N THR A 131 -2.14 -16.20 10.16
CA THR A 131 -2.07 -17.66 10.27
C THR A 131 -2.70 -18.20 11.56
N ASP A 132 -3.16 -19.42 11.47
CA ASP A 132 -3.55 -20.25 12.61
C ASP A 132 -2.37 -21.11 13.15
N ASN A 133 -1.21 -21.10 12.44
CA ASN A 133 -0.04 -21.89 12.79
C ASN A 133 1.28 -21.16 12.50
N ARG A 134 1.75 -20.41 13.49
CA ARG A 134 2.97 -19.59 13.45
C ARG A 134 4.21 -20.34 12.97
N ASN A 135 4.38 -21.60 13.40
CA ASN A 135 5.57 -22.37 13.05
C ASN A 135 5.58 -22.81 11.58
N ARG A 136 4.42 -23.19 11.05
CA ARG A 136 4.24 -23.51 9.63
C ARG A 136 4.60 -22.29 8.79
N THR A 137 3.98 -21.15 9.06
CA THR A 137 4.15 -19.91 8.28
C THR A 137 5.59 -19.40 8.37
N ALA A 138 6.21 -19.42 9.56
CA ALA A 138 7.62 -19.04 9.70
C ALA A 138 8.56 -19.91 8.87
N GLY A 139 8.26 -21.21 8.76
CA GLY A 139 9.01 -22.15 7.91
C GLY A 139 8.83 -21.85 6.42
N SER A 140 7.59 -21.58 6.00
CA SER A 140 7.23 -21.22 4.62
C SER A 140 7.91 -19.91 4.20
N VAL A 141 7.73 -18.84 4.98
CA VAL A 141 8.32 -17.52 4.70
C VAL A 141 9.85 -17.61 4.62
N ARG A 142 10.49 -18.32 5.56
CA ARG A 142 11.95 -18.52 5.49
C ARG A 142 12.36 -19.23 4.22
N HIS A 143 11.63 -20.29 3.83
CA HIS A 143 11.90 -21.01 2.60
C HIS A 143 11.78 -20.11 1.35
N HIS A 144 10.78 -19.24 1.31
CA HIS A 144 10.60 -18.30 0.19
C HIS A 144 11.78 -17.35 0.05
N PHE A 145 12.28 -16.77 1.16
CA PHE A 145 13.49 -15.95 1.14
C PHE A 145 14.73 -16.76 0.68
N ASP A 146 15.01 -17.90 1.35
CA ASP A 146 16.23 -18.68 1.13
C ASP A 146 16.33 -19.22 -0.30
N LYS A 147 15.18 -19.59 -0.91
CA LYS A 147 15.13 -20.26 -2.23
C LYS A 147 15.72 -19.41 -3.36
N TYR A 148 15.59 -18.09 -3.27
CA TYR A 148 16.07 -17.17 -4.30
C TYR A 148 17.24 -16.29 -3.86
N GLY A 149 17.90 -16.67 -2.78
CA GLY A 149 19.13 -16.00 -2.31
C GLY A 149 18.87 -14.79 -1.41
N GLY A 150 17.64 -14.65 -0.91
CA GLY A 150 17.32 -13.72 0.15
C GLY A 150 17.67 -14.28 1.54
N ASN A 151 17.29 -13.55 2.57
CA ASN A 151 17.51 -13.94 3.96
C ASN A 151 16.41 -13.36 4.87
N LEU A 152 15.72 -14.25 5.60
CA LEU A 152 14.80 -13.83 6.66
C LEU A 152 15.61 -13.26 7.83
N GLY A 153 15.36 -12.00 8.18
CA GLY A 153 16.03 -11.28 9.24
C GLY A 153 15.29 -11.34 10.58
N ALA A 154 15.78 -10.55 11.54
CA ALA A 154 15.09 -10.30 12.79
C ALA A 154 14.06 -9.16 12.62
N ASN A 155 13.03 -9.14 13.45
CA ASN A 155 12.07 -8.03 13.47
C ASN A 155 12.80 -6.70 13.70
N GLY A 156 12.43 -5.67 12.93
CA GLY A 156 13.05 -4.35 12.95
C GLY A 156 14.28 -4.22 12.04
N CYS A 157 14.65 -5.26 11.27
CA CYS A 157 15.86 -5.18 10.44
C CYS A 157 15.68 -4.31 9.19
N VAL A 158 14.46 -4.15 8.68
CA VAL A 158 14.15 -3.32 7.50
C VAL A 158 13.03 -2.32 7.70
N SER A 159 12.13 -2.50 8.68
CA SER A 159 10.95 -1.64 8.89
C SER A 159 11.28 -0.17 9.15
N TRP A 160 12.49 0.15 9.61
CA TRP A 160 12.99 1.51 9.78
C TRP A 160 13.12 2.30 8.46
N SER A 161 13.17 1.62 7.33
CA SER A 161 13.27 2.22 5.99
C SER A 161 11.92 2.34 5.28
N PHE A 162 10.83 2.11 5.99
CA PHE A 162 9.47 2.24 5.48
C PHE A 162 8.63 3.12 6.38
N ASP A 163 7.74 3.89 5.77
CA ASP A 163 6.70 4.64 6.46
C ASP A 163 5.37 3.92 6.32
N ARG A 164 4.64 3.81 7.44
CA ARG A 164 3.29 3.25 7.41
C ARG A 164 2.31 4.35 7.04
N LYS A 165 1.73 4.28 5.84
CA LYS A 165 0.82 5.29 5.28
C LYS A 165 -0.50 4.66 4.84
N GLY A 166 -1.57 5.45 4.84
CA GLY A 166 -2.75 5.16 4.06
C GLY A 166 -2.47 5.47 2.59
N VAL A 167 -2.81 4.56 1.70
CA VAL A 167 -2.59 4.72 0.27
C VAL A 167 -3.91 4.45 -0.46
N LEU A 168 -4.38 5.46 -1.17
CA LEU A 168 -5.58 5.43 -1.99
C LEU A 168 -5.17 5.66 -3.45
N VAL A 169 -5.39 4.68 -4.31
CA VAL A 169 -5.12 4.80 -5.74
C VAL A 169 -6.43 5.08 -6.46
N VAL A 170 -6.60 6.30 -6.91
CA VAL A 170 -7.75 6.75 -7.70
C VAL A 170 -7.58 6.27 -9.14
N ASP A 171 -8.58 5.58 -9.66
CA ASP A 171 -8.60 5.06 -11.03
C ASP A 171 -8.82 6.21 -12.03
N ASN A 172 -7.93 6.36 -13.00
CA ASN A 172 -8.03 7.33 -14.11
C ASN A 172 -7.73 6.66 -15.46
N GLU A 173 -7.96 5.35 -15.58
CA GLU A 173 -7.69 4.58 -16.81
C GLU A 173 -8.39 5.18 -18.05
N ASP A 174 -9.57 5.79 -17.86
CA ASP A 174 -10.32 6.46 -18.93
C ASP A 174 -9.79 7.88 -19.24
N GLY A 175 -8.90 8.45 -18.42
CA GLY A 175 -8.31 9.79 -18.58
C GLY A 175 -9.32 10.94 -18.42
N ASP A 176 -10.45 10.69 -17.74
CA ASP A 176 -11.54 11.66 -17.61
C ASP A 176 -11.38 12.59 -16.39
N LEU A 177 -10.44 12.29 -15.48
CA LEU A 177 -10.21 13.09 -14.28
C LEU A 177 -9.14 14.15 -14.52
N ASP A 178 -9.41 15.36 -14.05
CA ASP A 178 -8.47 16.48 -14.05
C ASP A 178 -7.55 16.43 -12.84
N GLU A 179 -6.24 16.38 -13.07
CA GLU A 179 -5.20 16.24 -12.04
C GLU A 179 -5.31 17.32 -10.95
N ASP A 180 -5.42 18.60 -11.36
CA ASP A 180 -5.50 19.73 -10.42
C ASP A 180 -6.74 19.61 -9.53
N THR A 181 -7.86 19.16 -10.08
CA THR A 181 -9.11 18.97 -9.35
C THR A 181 -8.97 17.82 -8.33
N VAL A 182 -8.42 16.67 -8.73
CA VAL A 182 -8.22 15.53 -7.83
C VAL A 182 -7.26 15.88 -6.71
N MET A 183 -6.14 16.54 -7.04
CA MET A 183 -5.17 17.00 -6.05
C MET A 183 -5.80 17.94 -5.02
N MET A 184 -6.56 18.98 -5.47
CA MET A 184 -7.26 19.88 -4.55
C MET A 184 -8.26 19.14 -3.67
N ASP A 185 -9.03 18.24 -4.25
CA ASP A 185 -10.02 17.45 -3.52
C ASP A 185 -9.37 16.52 -2.49
N ALA A 186 -8.20 15.94 -2.79
CA ALA A 186 -7.42 15.11 -1.88
C ALA A 186 -6.89 15.94 -0.69
N MET A 187 -6.25 17.08 -0.98
CA MET A 187 -5.69 17.97 0.06
C MET A 187 -6.79 18.54 0.97
N ASP A 188 -7.92 18.99 0.40
CA ASP A 188 -9.08 19.48 1.15
C ASP A 188 -9.72 18.38 2.02
N SER A 189 -9.56 17.12 1.64
CA SER A 189 -10.02 15.96 2.39
C SER A 189 -9.09 15.53 3.51
N GLY A 190 -7.87 16.11 3.59
CA GLY A 190 -6.89 15.83 4.64
C GLY A 190 -5.79 14.85 4.22
N ALA A 191 -5.50 14.73 2.93
CA ALA A 191 -4.35 13.98 2.45
C ALA A 191 -3.03 14.66 2.85
N ASP A 192 -1.99 13.85 3.09
CA ASP A 192 -0.64 14.32 3.41
C ASP A 192 0.18 14.59 2.14
N ASP A 193 -0.09 13.81 1.06
CA ASP A 193 0.68 13.88 -0.17
C ASP A 193 -0.13 13.34 -1.35
N PHE A 194 0.29 13.68 -2.58
CA PHE A 194 -0.38 13.32 -3.82
C PHE A 194 0.64 13.11 -4.94
N GLU A 195 0.46 12.04 -5.70
CA GLU A 195 1.25 11.72 -6.87
C GLU A 195 0.34 11.47 -8.07
N ALA A 196 0.70 12.06 -9.22
CA ALA A 196 -0.02 11.88 -10.47
C ALA A 196 0.76 10.95 -11.40
N GLU A 197 0.05 9.98 -11.96
CA GLU A 197 0.51 9.08 -13.00
C GLU A 197 -0.44 9.18 -14.21
N GLU A 198 -0.08 8.61 -15.34
CA GLU A 198 -0.91 8.71 -16.57
C GLU A 198 -2.31 8.10 -16.37
N ASP A 199 -2.36 6.93 -15.71
CA ASP A 199 -3.58 6.12 -15.58
C ASP A 199 -4.20 6.16 -14.18
N CYS A 200 -3.57 6.80 -13.21
CA CYS A 200 -4.07 6.87 -11.84
C CYS A 200 -3.49 8.04 -11.03
N PHE A 201 -4.12 8.32 -9.90
CA PHE A 201 -3.58 9.24 -8.89
C PHE A 201 -3.41 8.51 -7.57
N THR A 202 -2.25 8.68 -6.94
CA THR A 202 -1.98 8.11 -5.63
C THR A 202 -2.08 9.18 -4.56
N VAL A 203 -2.96 8.95 -3.59
CA VAL A 203 -3.20 9.84 -2.46
C VAL A 203 -2.66 9.17 -1.20
N TYR A 204 -1.76 9.88 -0.49
CA TYR A 204 -1.18 9.40 0.76
C TYR A 204 -1.82 10.09 1.96
N THR A 205 -2.01 9.34 3.03
CA THR A 205 -2.58 9.83 4.27
C THR A 205 -1.83 9.26 5.47
N SER A 206 -2.01 9.86 6.64
CA SER A 206 -1.71 9.13 7.87
C SER A 206 -2.61 7.89 7.99
N PRO A 207 -2.17 6.83 8.70
CA PRO A 207 -3.03 5.67 8.97
C PRO A 207 -4.32 6.03 9.71
N ASP A 208 -4.30 7.09 10.53
CA ASP A 208 -5.44 7.52 11.35
C ASP A 208 -6.48 8.27 10.50
N ASP A 209 -6.05 9.05 9.51
CA ASP A 209 -6.93 9.84 8.65
C ASP A 209 -7.42 9.07 7.41
N PHE A 210 -6.85 7.89 7.14
CA PHE A 210 -7.14 7.08 5.95
C PHE A 210 -8.64 6.90 5.68
N ASN A 211 -9.41 6.48 6.68
CA ASN A 211 -10.83 6.24 6.49
C ASN A 211 -11.61 7.53 6.21
N ALA A 212 -11.27 8.63 6.89
CA ALA A 212 -11.92 9.92 6.71
C ALA A 212 -11.69 10.47 5.30
N VAL A 213 -10.44 10.39 4.80
CA VAL A 213 -10.08 10.82 3.44
C VAL A 213 -10.74 9.93 2.40
N ALA A 214 -10.72 8.60 2.58
CA ALA A 214 -11.38 7.66 1.68
C ALA A 214 -12.89 7.91 1.56
N ASP A 215 -13.57 8.14 2.69
CA ASP A 215 -15.01 8.44 2.71
C ASP A 215 -15.30 9.79 2.03
N ALA A 216 -14.48 10.83 2.27
CA ALA A 216 -14.64 12.14 1.67
C ALA A 216 -14.46 12.10 0.14
N LEU A 217 -13.43 11.40 -0.35
CA LEU A 217 -13.20 11.23 -1.79
C LEU A 217 -14.29 10.37 -2.45
N THR A 218 -14.75 9.31 -1.78
CA THR A 218 -15.89 8.51 -2.25
C THR A 218 -17.17 9.35 -2.37
N ALA A 219 -17.44 10.24 -1.41
CA ALA A 219 -18.59 11.15 -1.44
C ALA A 219 -18.51 12.17 -2.60
N LYS A 220 -17.30 12.51 -3.06
CA LYS A 220 -17.05 13.34 -4.25
C LYS A 220 -17.18 12.56 -5.57
N GLY A 221 -17.31 11.22 -5.51
CA GLY A 221 -17.53 10.35 -6.66
C GLY A 221 -16.29 9.63 -7.17
N TYR A 222 -15.15 9.72 -6.49
CA TYR A 222 -13.94 9.00 -6.88
C TYR A 222 -14.06 7.50 -6.60
N ASN A 223 -13.52 6.70 -7.53
CA ASN A 223 -13.40 5.26 -7.38
C ASN A 223 -11.93 4.89 -7.14
N PHE A 224 -11.69 3.93 -6.26
CA PHE A 224 -10.35 3.46 -5.97
C PHE A 224 -10.05 2.16 -6.68
N ALA A 225 -8.93 2.11 -7.40
CA ALA A 225 -8.33 0.88 -7.90
C ALA A 225 -7.71 0.06 -6.74
N SER A 226 -7.19 0.76 -5.71
CA SER A 226 -6.71 0.18 -4.46
C SER A 226 -6.91 1.16 -3.32
N ALA A 227 -7.19 0.66 -2.11
CA ALA A 227 -7.32 1.45 -0.89
C ALA A 227 -6.91 0.61 0.32
N GLN A 228 -5.73 0.87 0.90
CA GLN A 228 -5.21 0.11 2.03
C GLN A 228 -4.12 0.86 2.80
N ILE A 229 -3.77 0.36 3.99
CA ILE A 229 -2.59 0.79 4.71
C ILE A 229 -1.39 0.03 4.16
N GLU A 230 -0.34 0.75 3.78
CA GLU A 230 0.87 0.19 3.18
C GLU A 230 2.12 0.60 3.96
N MET A 231 3.19 -0.19 3.76
CA MET A 231 4.54 0.16 4.16
C MET A 231 5.23 0.77 2.94
N VAL A 232 5.31 2.10 2.89
CA VAL A 232 5.88 2.87 1.78
C VAL A 232 7.38 3.02 2.01
N PRO A 233 8.24 2.57 1.09
CA PRO A 233 9.69 2.68 1.27
C PRO A 233 10.16 4.13 1.14
N GLN A 234 11.14 4.50 1.99
CA GLN A 234 11.79 5.81 1.97
C GLN A 234 12.92 5.91 0.92
N ASN A 235 13.38 4.78 0.42
CA ASN A 235 14.40 4.68 -0.62
C ASN A 235 14.20 3.41 -1.44
N TYR A 236 14.69 3.41 -2.67
CA TYR A 236 14.55 2.31 -3.62
C TYR A 236 15.90 1.72 -4.01
N VAL A 237 15.91 0.44 -4.40
CA VAL A 237 17.08 -0.32 -4.81
C VAL A 237 16.87 -0.83 -6.23
N LYS A 238 17.77 -0.43 -7.16
CA LYS A 238 17.80 -0.98 -8.52
C LYS A 238 18.50 -2.34 -8.52
N LEU A 239 17.92 -3.30 -9.23
CA LEU A 239 18.45 -4.65 -9.34
C LEU A 239 19.12 -4.89 -10.69
N SER A 240 20.08 -5.82 -10.70
CA SER A 240 20.54 -6.45 -11.94
C SER A 240 19.40 -7.29 -12.55
N ALA A 241 19.43 -7.53 -13.88
CA ALA A 241 18.43 -8.38 -14.52
C ALA A 241 18.35 -9.79 -13.91
N GLU A 242 19.47 -10.35 -13.44
CA GLU A 242 19.52 -11.66 -12.77
C GLU A 242 18.82 -11.62 -11.40
N ASP A 243 19.07 -10.58 -10.61
CA ASP A 243 18.46 -10.44 -9.28
C ASP A 243 16.99 -10.05 -9.39
N ALA A 244 16.61 -9.26 -10.41
CA ALA A 244 15.22 -8.93 -10.71
C ALA A 244 14.41 -10.19 -11.00
N GLU A 245 14.89 -11.10 -11.86
CA GLU A 245 14.22 -12.38 -12.14
C GLU A 245 14.04 -13.25 -10.87
N LYS A 246 15.06 -13.24 -9.98
CA LYS A 246 14.96 -13.95 -8.70
C LYS A 246 13.96 -13.30 -7.76
N MET A 247 13.93 -11.95 -7.74
CA MET A 247 13.03 -11.18 -6.90
C MET A 247 11.57 -11.39 -7.32
N GLU A 248 11.26 -11.34 -8.63
CA GLU A 248 9.92 -11.65 -9.15
C GLU A 248 9.45 -13.04 -8.70
N LYS A 249 10.28 -14.06 -8.88
CA LYS A 249 9.94 -15.43 -8.46
C LYS A 249 9.74 -15.56 -6.95
N MET A 250 10.46 -14.78 -6.15
CA MET A 250 10.28 -14.74 -4.70
C MET A 250 8.95 -14.08 -4.33
N LEU A 251 8.61 -12.97 -4.98
CA LEU A 251 7.32 -12.29 -4.79
C LEU A 251 6.14 -13.18 -5.20
N ASP A 252 6.25 -13.89 -6.33
CA ASP A 252 5.23 -14.85 -6.77
C ASP A 252 4.98 -15.94 -5.70
N LEU A 253 6.03 -16.43 -5.01
CA LEU A 253 5.85 -17.40 -3.92
C LEU A 253 5.14 -16.81 -2.71
N PHE A 254 5.39 -15.53 -2.38
CA PHE A 254 4.65 -14.85 -1.31
C PHE A 254 3.19 -14.62 -1.70
N ASP A 255 2.92 -14.27 -2.96
CA ASP A 255 1.56 -14.06 -3.46
C ASP A 255 0.74 -15.34 -3.46
N ASP A 256 1.37 -16.48 -3.76
CA ASP A 256 0.74 -17.81 -3.79
C ASP A 256 0.57 -18.42 -2.38
N ASP A 257 1.22 -17.86 -1.35
CA ASP A 257 1.09 -18.37 0.03
C ASP A 257 -0.21 -17.85 0.67
N ASP A 258 -1.10 -18.77 1.03
CA ASP A 258 -2.40 -18.47 1.63
C ASP A 258 -2.33 -17.75 2.98
N ASP A 259 -1.21 -17.87 3.71
CA ASP A 259 -1.00 -17.20 4.99
C ASP A 259 -0.44 -15.78 4.80
N VAL A 260 0.20 -15.46 3.67
CA VAL A 260 0.71 -14.13 3.36
C VAL A 260 -0.44 -13.20 2.91
N GLN A 261 -0.56 -12.06 3.56
CA GLN A 261 -1.58 -11.06 3.25
C GLN A 261 -1.05 -9.96 2.34
N ASN A 262 0.07 -9.38 2.74
CA ASN A 262 0.72 -8.29 2.03
C ASN A 262 2.23 -8.52 2.00
N THR A 263 2.87 -8.07 0.90
CA THR A 263 4.32 -8.04 0.76
C THR A 263 4.70 -6.65 0.26
N TRP A 264 5.57 -5.96 0.99
CA TRP A 264 6.10 -4.66 0.62
C TRP A 264 7.61 -4.75 0.46
N HIS A 265 8.16 -4.00 -0.48
CA HIS A 265 9.58 -4.02 -0.79
C HIS A 265 10.03 -2.68 -1.35
N ASN A 266 11.32 -2.41 -1.27
CA ASN A 266 11.93 -1.21 -1.83
C ASN A 266 12.67 -1.45 -3.15
N TRP A 267 12.28 -2.47 -3.90
CA TRP A 267 12.80 -2.70 -5.25
C TRP A 267 12.25 -1.64 -6.21
N ASP A 268 13.16 -0.94 -6.91
CA ASP A 268 12.86 -0.07 -8.04
C ASP A 268 12.66 -0.93 -9.29
N GLN A 269 11.45 -0.96 -9.81
CA GLN A 269 11.04 -1.81 -10.93
C GLN A 269 11.09 -1.07 -12.28
N GLU A 270 11.71 0.13 -12.32
CA GLU A 270 11.94 0.88 -13.55
C GLU A 270 13.10 0.33 -14.38
#